data_b2f4af5583ad68d1c3296622021a0cad
#
_entry.id   b2f4af5583ad68d1c3296622021a0cad
#
_cell.length_a   1.000
_cell.length_b   1.000
_cell.length_c   1.000
_cell.angle_alpha   90.00
_cell.angle_beta   90.00
_cell.angle_gamma   90.00
#
_symmetry.space_group_name_H-M   'P 1'
#
loop_
_entity.id
_entity.type
_entity.pdbx_description
1 polymer ?
#
loop_
_entity_poly.entity_id
_entity_poly.type
_entity_poly.pdbx_seq_one_letter_code
_entity_poly.pdbx_strand_id
1 'polypeptide(L)'
;MNQLNVETSTKLAHRQHGLNSAAKSRVIKQLVEALLFEQLVPYHYTNGNFWFSVGDTRYIARGHISSFGRIRLDATYIKQIAPFKTATIDLPTLINALPASDATKDQLLKELSQTIGFSEWNDAHLTPIKSRRDLNYSALESAILEGHPYHPCFKARTGFSLSDHASYSPEAGSEFKLHWLAIKRQFLAANLPTEEDCFWQQELGESTLTTLRQRLQVLTPDSQEYGLLPIHPWQRNKLSTALSQPINNKEIIDLGECGDSYQATISVRTLLNITSPQKAHVKLPMNMVNTSSLRTIEPHSVTTAPVISNWLDTLIKQDSWYQKRQNFAIQHEYAGIVVRHPNVAAGSEHWANKLSPSLSVIFRNSQPLQGAIQTPFPLLHYHLLNKTACPLSIHG
;
A
#
# COMPACT_ATOMS: atom_id res chain seq x y z
N MET A 1 33.11 29.13 -12.05
CA MET A 1 32.08 28.08 -12.02
C MET A 1 32.29 26.98 -10.95
N ASN A 2 33.44 26.87 -10.30
CA ASN A 2 33.71 25.77 -9.34
C ASN A 2 33.34 26.06 -7.87
N GLN A 3 33.12 27.29 -7.44
CA GLN A 3 32.79 27.58 -6.02
C GLN A 3 31.31 27.39 -5.69
N LEU A 4 30.40 27.66 -6.61
CA LEU A 4 28.95 27.45 -6.40
C LEU A 4 28.55 25.96 -6.25
N ASN A 5 29.26 25.05 -6.92
CA ASN A 5 28.99 23.61 -6.85
C ASN A 5 29.47 22.96 -5.53
N VAL A 6 30.53 23.51 -4.91
CA VAL A 6 31.05 22.98 -3.64
C VAL A 6 30.16 23.38 -2.45
N GLU A 7 29.68 24.62 -2.41
CA GLU A 7 28.76 25.06 -1.34
C GLU A 7 27.40 24.37 -1.42
N THR A 8 26.89 24.10 -2.61
CA THR A 8 25.62 23.38 -2.80
C THR A 8 25.76 21.91 -2.39
N SER A 9 26.88 21.25 -2.76
CA SER A 9 27.19 19.88 -2.33
C SER A 9 27.35 19.77 -0.82
N THR A 10 28.02 20.72 -0.17
CA THR A 10 28.27 20.70 1.27
C THR A 10 26.97 20.96 2.06
N LYS A 11 26.12 21.87 1.58
CA LYS A 11 24.78 22.13 2.16
C LYS A 11 23.83 20.93 1.98
N LEU A 12 23.89 20.23 0.83
CA LEU A 12 23.15 18.97 0.63
C LEU A 12 23.65 17.85 1.54
N ALA A 13 24.97 17.69 1.69
CA ALA A 13 25.54 16.68 2.58
C ALA A 13 25.21 16.94 4.06
N HIS A 14 25.24 18.20 4.53
CA HIS A 14 24.80 18.55 5.89
C HIS A 14 23.30 18.40 6.10
N ARG A 15 22.48 18.68 5.07
CA ARG A 15 21.02 18.41 5.12
C ARG A 15 20.74 16.90 5.15
N GLN A 16 21.44 16.11 4.37
CA GLN A 16 21.30 14.65 4.38
C GLN A 16 21.70 14.02 5.72
N HIS A 17 22.79 14.47 6.37
CA HIS A 17 23.17 13.96 7.69
C HIS A 17 22.16 14.28 8.80
N GLY A 18 21.51 15.43 8.77
CA GLY A 18 20.49 15.80 9.73
C GLY A 18 19.15 15.07 9.50
N LEU A 19 18.77 14.86 8.24
CA LEU A 19 17.57 14.12 7.82
C LEU A 19 17.68 12.64 8.16
N ASN A 20 18.83 12.00 7.92
CA ASN A 20 19.14 10.62 8.32
C ASN A 20 18.89 10.37 9.81
N SER A 21 19.28 11.30 10.65
CA SER A 21 19.08 11.20 12.10
C SER A 21 17.59 11.20 12.49
N ALA A 22 16.76 12.03 11.87
CA ALA A 22 15.32 12.16 12.21
C ALA A 22 14.51 10.94 11.77
N ALA A 23 14.68 10.48 10.53
CA ALA A 23 14.00 9.29 10.00
C ALA A 23 14.38 8.04 10.81
N LYS A 24 15.67 7.83 11.07
CA LYS A 24 16.18 6.73 11.89
C LYS A 24 15.61 6.77 13.30
N SER A 25 15.54 7.94 13.93
CA SER A 25 15.00 8.11 15.28
C SER A 25 13.50 7.79 15.33
N ARG A 26 12.72 8.15 14.29
CA ARG A 26 11.30 7.79 14.19
C ARG A 26 11.11 6.27 14.07
N VAL A 27 11.92 5.60 13.26
CA VAL A 27 11.83 4.14 13.07
C VAL A 27 12.25 3.40 14.34
N ILE A 28 13.34 3.82 15.01
CA ILE A 28 13.77 3.25 16.30
C ILE A 28 12.67 3.43 17.34
N LYS A 29 12.07 4.61 17.43
CA LYS A 29 10.93 4.86 18.33
C LYS A 29 9.82 3.84 18.09
N GLN A 30 9.40 3.66 16.86
CA GLN A 30 8.30 2.76 16.52
C GLN A 30 8.63 1.30 16.78
N LEU A 31 9.88 0.89 16.53
CA LEU A 31 10.36 -0.44 16.89
C LEU A 31 10.32 -0.67 18.40
N VAL A 32 10.84 0.26 19.19
CA VAL A 32 10.85 0.12 20.65
C VAL A 32 9.43 0.16 21.21
N GLU A 33 8.57 1.04 20.72
CA GLU A 33 7.15 1.06 21.10
C GLU A 33 6.47 -0.29 20.82
N ALA A 34 6.76 -0.92 19.68
CA ALA A 34 6.23 -2.24 19.35
C ALA A 34 6.76 -3.34 20.27
N LEU A 35 8.06 -3.39 20.50
CA LEU A 35 8.69 -4.38 21.39
C LEU A 35 8.14 -4.33 22.82
N LEU A 36 7.94 -3.12 23.35
CA LEU A 36 7.41 -2.93 24.69
C LEU A 36 5.91 -3.19 24.77
N PHE A 37 5.13 -2.75 23.76
CA PHE A 37 3.68 -2.93 23.70
C PHE A 37 3.27 -4.39 23.56
N GLU A 38 3.95 -5.15 22.68
CA GLU A 38 3.74 -6.58 22.48
C GLU A 38 4.36 -7.44 23.60
N GLN A 39 4.99 -6.79 24.60
CA GLN A 39 5.67 -7.46 25.72
C GLN A 39 6.77 -8.44 25.30
N LEU A 40 7.34 -8.26 24.14
CA LEU A 40 8.49 -9.05 23.68
C LEU A 40 9.75 -8.72 24.47
N VAL A 41 9.78 -7.54 25.05
CA VAL A 41 10.84 -7.05 25.95
C VAL A 41 10.19 -6.56 27.23
N PRO A 42 10.51 -7.19 28.40
CA PRO A 42 10.01 -6.71 29.68
C PRO A 42 10.59 -5.34 30.01
N TYR A 43 9.79 -4.49 30.64
CA TYR A 43 10.19 -3.14 31.03
C TYR A 43 9.71 -2.76 32.42
N HIS A 44 10.41 -1.81 33.03
CA HIS A 44 9.97 -1.10 34.22
C HIS A 44 9.64 0.35 33.86
N TYR A 45 8.45 0.83 34.25
CA TYR A 45 8.01 2.20 33.99
C TYR A 45 7.90 3.00 35.26
N THR A 46 8.65 4.09 35.35
CA THR A 46 8.62 5.01 36.49
C THR A 46 8.97 6.43 36.09
N ASN A 47 8.25 7.40 36.59
CA ASN A 47 8.51 8.83 36.37
C ASN A 47 8.69 9.23 34.89
N GLY A 48 7.85 8.68 34.01
CA GLY A 48 7.91 8.99 32.58
C GLY A 48 9.06 8.32 31.83
N ASN A 49 9.75 7.35 32.42
CA ASN A 49 10.84 6.63 31.81
C ASN A 49 10.56 5.13 31.78
N PHE A 50 10.88 4.52 30.65
CA PHE A 50 10.89 3.08 30.42
C PHE A 50 12.32 2.57 30.51
N TRP A 51 12.57 1.62 31.38
CA TRP A 51 13.84 0.93 31.54
C TRP A 51 13.67 -0.50 31.07
N PHE A 52 14.49 -0.93 30.13
CA PHE A 52 14.39 -2.27 29.54
C PHE A 52 15.77 -2.80 29.12
N SER A 53 15.86 -4.11 28.90
CA SER A 53 17.08 -4.76 28.41
C SER A 53 16.79 -5.62 27.22
N VAL A 54 17.71 -5.65 26.25
CA VAL A 54 17.67 -6.57 25.11
C VAL A 54 19.04 -7.27 25.08
N GLY A 55 19.06 -8.58 25.30
CA GLY A 55 20.29 -9.30 25.66
C GLY A 55 20.95 -8.67 26.88
N ASP A 56 22.25 -8.45 26.83
CA ASP A 56 23.03 -7.85 27.93
C ASP A 56 23.03 -6.32 27.91
N THR A 57 22.35 -5.71 26.95
CA THR A 57 22.36 -4.27 26.77
C THR A 57 21.14 -3.63 27.43
N ARG A 58 21.37 -2.60 28.26
CA ARG A 58 20.33 -1.82 28.94
C ARG A 58 19.99 -0.55 28.17
N TYR A 59 18.71 -0.20 28.20
CA TYR A 59 18.15 0.96 27.51
C TYR A 59 17.26 1.77 28.42
N ILE A 60 17.13 3.07 28.11
CA ILE A 60 16.15 3.98 28.70
C ILE A 60 15.42 4.74 27.59
N ALA A 61 14.11 4.89 27.73
CA ALA A 61 13.31 5.71 26.85
C ALA A 61 12.37 6.58 27.66
N ARG A 62 12.19 7.84 27.25
CA ARG A 62 11.18 8.74 27.83
C ARG A 62 9.85 8.56 27.13
N GLY A 63 8.75 8.59 27.88
CA GLY A 63 7.43 8.48 27.27
C GLY A 63 6.33 8.31 28.32
N HIS A 64 5.16 7.91 27.84
CA HIS A 64 4.00 7.66 28.70
C HIS A 64 3.16 6.49 28.18
N ILE A 65 2.35 5.94 29.06
CA ILE A 65 1.33 4.95 28.73
C ILE A 65 -0.01 5.69 28.62
N SER A 66 -0.68 5.61 27.47
CA SER A 66 -1.97 6.23 27.23
C SER A 66 -3.11 5.46 27.90
N SER A 67 -4.33 6.04 27.92
CA SER A 67 -5.53 5.44 28.51
C SER A 67 -5.90 4.06 28.01
N PHE A 68 -5.43 3.69 26.79
CA PHE A 68 -5.65 2.35 26.20
C PHE A 68 -4.41 1.46 26.30
N GLY A 69 -3.51 1.71 27.27
CA GLY A 69 -2.29 0.94 27.46
C GLY A 69 -1.24 1.13 26.35
N ARG A 70 -1.44 2.07 25.44
CA ARG A 70 -0.49 2.31 24.34
C ARG A 70 0.73 3.08 24.83
N ILE A 71 1.90 2.55 24.51
CA ILE A 71 3.19 3.18 24.80
C ILE A 71 3.46 4.26 23.77
N ARG A 72 3.83 5.46 24.24
CA ARG A 72 4.21 6.60 23.43
C ARG A 72 5.55 7.12 23.91
N LEU A 73 6.57 6.99 23.06
CA LEU A 73 7.93 7.38 23.36
C LEU A 73 8.30 8.70 22.69
N ASP A 74 9.25 9.40 23.29
CA ASP A 74 9.93 10.55 22.71
C ASP A 74 11.07 10.02 21.79
N ALA A 75 10.96 10.25 20.49
CA ALA A 75 11.96 9.82 19.52
C ALA A 75 13.37 10.38 19.77
N THR A 76 13.47 11.50 20.49
CA THR A 76 14.75 12.15 20.83
C THR A 76 15.41 11.56 22.07
N TYR A 77 14.64 10.82 22.88
CA TYR A 77 15.13 10.28 24.15
C TYR A 77 14.92 8.77 24.27
N ILE A 78 15.54 8.04 23.36
CA ILE A 78 15.71 6.58 23.41
C ILE A 78 17.21 6.33 23.36
N LYS A 79 17.79 5.82 24.47
CA LYS A 79 19.24 5.74 24.65
C LYS A 79 19.66 4.35 25.12
N GLN A 80 20.81 3.92 24.65
CA GLN A 80 21.55 2.80 25.22
C GLN A 80 22.32 3.28 26.46
N ILE A 81 22.28 2.51 27.53
CA ILE A 81 23.01 2.80 28.77
C ILE A 81 24.36 2.07 28.68
N ALA A 82 25.44 2.84 28.63
CA ALA A 82 26.80 2.36 28.75
C ALA A 82 27.39 2.71 30.12
N PRO A 83 28.47 2.07 30.57
CA PRO A 83 29.00 2.21 31.94
C PRO A 83 29.24 3.67 32.42
N PHE A 84 29.57 4.57 31.49
CA PHE A 84 29.90 5.96 31.86
C PHE A 84 29.11 7.02 31.07
N LYS A 85 28.24 6.62 30.13
CA LYS A 85 27.48 7.54 29.28
C LYS A 85 26.26 6.86 28.65
N THR A 86 25.29 7.66 28.23
CA THR A 86 24.23 7.19 27.32
C THR A 86 24.66 7.39 25.87
N ALA A 87 24.33 6.46 25.00
CA ALA A 87 24.60 6.52 23.57
C ALA A 87 23.31 6.42 22.74
N THR A 88 23.39 6.83 21.49
CA THR A 88 22.32 6.56 20.52
C THR A 88 22.22 5.06 20.26
N ILE A 89 21.00 4.57 19.95
CA ILE A 89 20.80 3.17 19.66
C ILE A 89 21.46 2.82 18.32
N ASP A 90 22.27 1.78 18.37
CA ASP A 90 22.72 1.09 17.16
C ASP A 90 21.70 0.01 16.80
N LEU A 91 21.02 0.21 15.65
CA LEU A 91 19.90 -0.64 15.23
C LEU A 91 20.33 -2.11 14.99
N PRO A 92 21.43 -2.40 14.28
CA PRO A 92 21.94 -3.77 14.15
C PRO A 92 22.20 -4.45 15.50
N THR A 93 22.86 -3.77 16.45
CA THR A 93 23.12 -4.31 17.79
C THR A 93 21.82 -4.64 18.52
N LEU A 94 20.82 -3.75 18.48
CA LEU A 94 19.50 -3.98 19.09
C LEU A 94 18.81 -5.21 18.49
N ILE A 95 18.76 -5.32 17.16
CA ILE A 95 18.08 -6.41 16.46
C ILE A 95 18.80 -7.74 16.68
N ASN A 96 20.14 -7.78 16.62
CA ASN A 96 20.92 -8.99 16.81
C ASN A 96 20.77 -9.57 18.23
N ALA A 97 20.47 -8.74 19.21
CA ALA A 97 20.22 -9.17 20.58
C ALA A 97 18.78 -9.70 20.84
N LEU A 98 17.85 -9.56 19.88
CA LEU A 98 16.50 -10.09 20.03
C LEU A 98 16.49 -11.64 20.00
N PRO A 99 15.57 -12.31 20.73
CA PRO A 99 15.42 -13.75 20.75
C PRO A 99 14.67 -14.26 19.50
N ALA A 100 15.30 -14.15 18.33
CA ALA A 100 14.75 -14.56 17.04
C ALA A 100 15.81 -15.29 16.21
N SER A 101 15.39 -16.02 15.16
CA SER A 101 16.32 -16.65 14.22
C SER A 101 17.10 -15.60 13.43
N ASP A 102 18.31 -15.93 13.00
CA ASP A 102 19.15 -15.03 12.22
C ASP A 102 18.46 -14.60 10.91
N ALA A 103 17.76 -15.52 10.25
CA ALA A 103 16.97 -15.20 9.06
C ALA A 103 15.88 -14.14 9.34
N THR A 104 15.21 -14.23 10.50
CA THR A 104 14.21 -13.22 10.91
C THR A 104 14.85 -11.87 11.21
N LYS A 105 16.00 -11.87 11.88
CA LYS A 105 16.77 -10.64 12.18
C LYS A 105 17.25 -9.96 10.90
N ASP A 106 17.80 -10.72 9.98
CA ASP A 106 18.26 -10.20 8.67
C ASP A 106 17.10 -9.61 7.86
N GLN A 107 15.96 -10.29 7.84
CA GLN A 107 14.77 -9.77 7.16
C GLN A 107 14.27 -8.49 7.81
N LEU A 108 14.19 -8.45 9.15
CA LEU A 108 13.78 -7.26 9.90
C LEU A 108 14.74 -6.08 9.65
N LEU A 109 16.05 -6.31 9.64
CA LEU A 109 17.05 -5.27 9.33
C LEU A 109 16.88 -4.71 7.92
N LYS A 110 16.62 -5.57 6.92
CA LYS A 110 16.35 -5.14 5.55
C LYS A 110 15.09 -4.27 5.46
N GLU A 111 14.01 -4.70 6.09
CA GLU A 111 12.74 -3.96 6.09
C GLU A 111 12.84 -2.62 6.84
N LEU A 112 13.52 -2.59 7.99
CA LEU A 112 13.78 -1.35 8.72
C LEU A 112 14.66 -0.39 7.94
N SER A 113 15.72 -0.90 7.28
CA SER A 113 16.58 -0.08 6.43
C SER A 113 15.82 0.52 5.25
N GLN A 114 14.94 -0.25 4.61
CA GLN A 114 14.08 0.25 3.55
C GLN A 114 13.08 1.29 4.08
N THR A 115 12.49 1.06 5.27
CA THR A 115 11.59 2.02 5.93
C THR A 115 12.30 3.34 6.23
N ILE A 116 13.56 3.29 6.70
CA ILE A 116 14.39 4.47 6.92
C ILE A 116 14.62 5.20 5.59
N GLY A 117 15.10 4.48 4.57
CA GLY A 117 15.41 5.07 3.26
C GLY A 117 14.21 5.74 2.59
N PHE A 118 13.01 5.13 2.65
CA PHE A 118 11.80 5.77 2.12
C PHE A 118 11.33 6.95 2.97
N SER A 119 11.53 6.90 4.29
CA SER A 119 11.23 8.04 5.16
C SER A 119 12.17 9.21 4.91
N GLU A 120 13.44 8.95 4.66
CA GLU A 120 14.44 9.96 4.28
C GLU A 120 14.11 10.60 2.93
N TRP A 121 13.68 9.79 1.96
CA TRP A 121 13.21 10.28 0.68
C TRP A 121 12.00 11.21 0.85
N ASN A 122 11.02 10.81 1.68
CA ASN A 122 9.86 11.64 1.98
C ASN A 122 10.26 12.97 2.63
N ASP A 123 11.14 12.93 3.64
CA ASP A 123 11.62 14.13 4.34
C ASP A 123 12.38 15.09 3.40
N ALA A 124 13.06 14.56 2.38
CA ALA A 124 13.82 15.35 1.42
C ALA A 124 12.97 15.95 0.27
N HIS A 125 11.91 15.26 -0.14
CA HIS A 125 11.17 15.60 -1.38
C HIS A 125 9.76 16.09 -1.12
N LEU A 126 9.15 15.78 0.03
CA LEU A 126 7.78 16.17 0.30
C LEU A 126 7.69 17.43 1.14
N THR A 127 6.75 18.29 0.79
CA THR A 127 6.46 19.48 1.59
C THR A 127 5.63 19.11 2.82
N PRO A 128 6.00 19.55 4.03
CA PRO A 128 5.21 19.32 5.23
C PRO A 128 3.79 19.89 5.10
N ILE A 129 2.79 19.07 5.36
CA ILE A 129 1.38 19.47 5.29
C ILE A 129 0.98 20.07 6.63
N LYS A 130 0.61 21.34 6.63
CA LYS A 130 0.22 22.09 7.84
C LYS A 130 -1.16 21.70 8.37
N SER A 131 -2.12 21.43 7.46
CA SER A 131 -3.47 21.00 7.81
C SER A 131 -3.93 19.92 6.84
N ARG A 132 -4.48 18.83 7.39
CA ARG A 132 -5.06 17.75 6.59
C ARG A 132 -6.58 17.87 6.45
N ARG A 133 -7.20 18.82 7.17
CA ARG A 133 -8.66 18.98 7.19
C ARG A 133 -9.25 19.46 5.88
N ASP A 134 -8.47 20.28 5.16
CA ASP A 134 -8.91 20.93 3.94
C ASP A 134 -8.44 20.23 2.66
N LEU A 135 -7.85 19.03 2.81
CA LEU A 135 -7.37 18.24 1.68
C LEU A 135 -8.52 17.47 1.05
N ASN A 136 -8.53 17.39 -0.28
CA ASN A 136 -9.39 16.46 -0.99
C ASN A 136 -8.96 15.00 -0.75
N TYR A 137 -9.77 14.04 -1.21
CA TYR A 137 -9.53 12.62 -0.93
C TYR A 137 -8.16 12.13 -1.43
N SER A 138 -7.77 12.46 -2.66
CA SER A 138 -6.49 12.02 -3.23
C SER A 138 -5.29 12.61 -2.48
N ALA A 139 -5.35 13.90 -2.15
CA ALA A 139 -4.33 14.55 -1.35
C ALA A 139 -4.23 13.99 0.08
N LEU A 140 -5.37 13.56 0.68
CA LEU A 140 -5.37 12.89 1.98
C LEU A 140 -4.69 11.51 1.92
N GLU A 141 -4.93 10.72 0.86
CA GLU A 141 -4.26 9.43 0.66
C GLU A 141 -2.73 9.59 0.60
N SER A 142 -2.24 10.65 -0.02
CA SER A 142 -0.81 10.97 -0.09
C SER A 142 -0.26 11.59 1.19
N ALA A 143 -1.10 12.23 2.00
CA ALA A 143 -0.68 12.98 3.19
C ALA A 143 -0.35 12.11 4.41
N ILE A 144 -0.67 10.80 4.38
CA ILE A 144 -0.43 9.87 5.49
C ILE A 144 0.99 9.30 5.37
N LEU A 145 1.92 9.92 6.07
CA LEU A 145 3.33 9.52 6.07
C LEU A 145 3.67 8.52 7.18
N GLU A 146 2.88 8.48 8.23
CA GLU A 146 3.18 7.78 9.48
C GLU A 146 3.03 6.26 9.40
N GLY A 147 2.11 5.74 8.58
CA GLY A 147 1.84 4.32 8.45
C GLY A 147 1.21 3.65 9.69
N HIS A 148 1.38 2.35 9.86
CA HIS A 148 0.79 1.59 10.97
C HIS A 148 1.50 1.92 12.30
N PRO A 149 0.76 2.17 13.40
CA PRO A 149 1.33 2.71 14.65
C PRO A 149 2.34 1.80 15.35
N TYR A 150 2.15 0.48 15.30
CA TYR A 150 3.04 -0.48 15.96
C TYR A 150 3.72 -1.45 15.01
N HIS A 151 3.72 -1.16 13.71
CA HIS A 151 4.48 -1.93 12.75
C HIS A 151 5.76 -1.18 12.40
N PRO A 152 6.92 -1.59 12.94
CA PRO A 152 8.16 -0.82 12.78
C PRO A 152 8.61 -0.71 11.32
N CYS A 153 8.24 -1.71 10.48
CA CYS A 153 8.52 -1.70 9.04
C CYS A 153 7.36 -1.13 8.21
N PHE A 154 6.68 -0.11 8.70
CA PHE A 154 5.45 0.44 8.11
C PHE A 154 5.60 0.99 6.69
N LYS A 155 6.79 1.35 6.26
CA LYS A 155 7.11 1.81 4.89
C LYS A 155 7.79 0.74 4.04
N ALA A 156 8.18 -0.40 4.62
CA ALA A 156 8.83 -1.43 3.84
C ALA A 156 7.89 -1.96 2.75
N ARG A 157 8.41 -1.98 1.53
CA ARG A 157 7.76 -2.49 0.32
C ARG A 157 8.78 -3.35 -0.39
N THR A 158 8.95 -4.58 0.09
CA THR A 158 9.99 -5.47 -0.44
C THR A 158 9.77 -5.71 -1.93
N GLY A 159 10.74 -5.32 -2.73
CA GLY A 159 10.68 -5.31 -4.19
C GLY A 159 10.66 -3.92 -4.82
N PHE A 160 10.35 -2.85 -4.07
CA PHE A 160 10.47 -1.47 -4.53
C PHE A 160 11.90 -0.96 -4.36
N SER A 161 12.38 -0.25 -5.38
CA SER A 161 13.53 0.64 -5.32
C SER A 161 13.10 2.05 -4.86
N LEU A 162 14.06 2.95 -4.65
CA LEU A 162 13.75 4.37 -4.41
C LEU A 162 13.06 5.04 -5.60
N SER A 163 13.40 4.64 -6.83
CA SER A 163 12.71 5.15 -8.02
C SER A 163 11.28 4.63 -8.11
N ASP A 164 11.03 3.38 -7.73
CA ASP A 164 9.67 2.84 -7.65
C ASP A 164 8.85 3.56 -6.57
N HIS A 165 9.48 3.88 -5.43
CA HIS A 165 8.84 4.67 -4.37
C HIS A 165 8.44 6.06 -4.90
N ALA A 166 9.33 6.74 -5.60
CA ALA A 166 9.04 8.05 -6.20
C ALA A 166 7.93 7.99 -7.27
N SER A 167 7.85 6.88 -8.02
CA SER A 167 6.90 6.74 -9.14
C SER A 167 5.53 6.20 -8.73
N TYR A 168 5.47 5.35 -7.69
CA TYR A 168 4.27 4.54 -7.41
C TYR A 168 3.82 4.56 -5.96
N SER A 169 4.52 5.26 -5.06
CA SER A 169 4.05 5.33 -3.67
C SER A 169 2.93 6.34 -3.49
N PRO A 170 1.99 6.09 -2.56
CA PRO A 170 0.95 7.06 -2.24
C PRO A 170 1.53 8.38 -1.75
N GLU A 171 2.62 8.33 -0.98
CA GLU A 171 3.27 9.52 -0.43
C GLU A 171 3.83 10.45 -1.51
N ALA A 172 4.37 9.89 -2.59
CA ALA A 172 4.86 10.67 -3.72
C ALA A 172 3.74 11.37 -4.48
N GLY A 173 2.52 10.82 -4.43
CA GLY A 173 1.38 11.37 -5.15
C GLY A 173 1.54 11.37 -6.67
N SER A 174 2.45 10.55 -7.20
CA SER A 174 2.75 10.51 -8.62
C SER A 174 1.62 9.88 -9.41
N GLU A 175 1.37 10.43 -10.60
CA GLU A 175 0.38 9.95 -11.53
C GLU A 175 1.02 9.02 -12.56
N PHE A 176 0.33 7.93 -12.90
CA PHE A 176 0.76 6.98 -13.92
C PHE A 176 -0.44 6.36 -14.62
N LYS A 177 -0.21 5.82 -15.82
CA LYS A 177 -1.24 5.09 -16.57
C LYS A 177 -1.17 3.60 -16.26
N LEU A 178 -2.32 2.92 -16.38
CA LEU A 178 -2.34 1.48 -16.32
C LEU A 178 -1.72 0.90 -17.60
N HIS A 179 -1.04 -0.23 -17.44
CA HIS A 179 -0.57 -1.05 -18.52
C HIS A 179 -1.66 -2.06 -18.86
N TRP A 180 -1.83 -2.41 -20.12
CA TRP A 180 -2.92 -3.27 -20.59
C TRP A 180 -2.40 -4.53 -21.25
N LEU A 181 -3.02 -5.64 -20.90
CA LEU A 181 -2.81 -6.93 -21.50
C LEU A 181 -4.12 -7.37 -22.19
N ALA A 182 -4.03 -8.00 -23.35
CA ALA A 182 -5.10 -8.78 -23.92
C ALA A 182 -4.75 -10.25 -23.74
N ILE A 183 -5.66 -11.02 -23.13
CA ILE A 183 -5.42 -12.40 -22.73
C ILE A 183 -6.48 -13.27 -23.39
N LYS A 184 -6.08 -14.43 -23.95
CA LYS A 184 -7.06 -15.35 -24.53
C LYS A 184 -8.17 -15.64 -23.54
N ARG A 185 -9.43 -15.51 -23.98
CA ARG A 185 -10.65 -15.62 -23.15
C ARG A 185 -10.73 -16.94 -22.39
N GLN A 186 -10.21 -18.02 -22.96
CA GLN A 186 -10.15 -19.33 -22.29
C GLN A 186 -9.33 -19.27 -20.95
N PHE A 187 -8.46 -18.31 -20.76
CA PHE A 187 -7.67 -18.13 -19.55
C PHE A 187 -8.21 -17.01 -18.65
N LEU A 188 -9.36 -16.43 -18.97
CA LEU A 188 -10.00 -15.41 -18.14
C LEU A 188 -11.25 -15.96 -17.47
N ALA A 189 -11.42 -15.59 -16.21
CA ALA A 189 -12.68 -15.71 -15.50
C ALA A 189 -13.08 -14.33 -15.00
N ALA A 190 -14.32 -13.97 -15.16
CA ALA A 190 -14.84 -12.67 -14.81
C ALA A 190 -16.20 -12.78 -14.09
N ASN A 191 -16.46 -11.81 -13.23
CA ASN A 191 -17.78 -11.52 -12.68
C ASN A 191 -18.03 -10.04 -12.93
N LEU A 192 -18.82 -9.74 -13.95
CA LEU A 192 -19.13 -8.40 -14.42
C LEU A 192 -20.61 -8.10 -14.25
N PRO A 193 -20.99 -6.84 -14.01
CA PRO A 193 -22.40 -6.44 -13.84
C PRO A 193 -23.16 -6.38 -15.16
N THR A 194 -22.48 -6.30 -16.29
CA THR A 194 -23.03 -6.21 -17.65
C THR A 194 -22.23 -7.06 -18.62
N GLU A 195 -22.65 -7.16 -19.86
CA GLU A 195 -21.85 -7.72 -20.95
C GLU A 195 -20.50 -7.00 -21.04
N GLU A 196 -19.45 -7.73 -21.39
CA GLU A 196 -18.06 -7.26 -21.32
C GLU A 196 -17.83 -5.97 -22.13
N ASP A 197 -18.41 -5.85 -23.31
CA ASP A 197 -18.24 -4.65 -24.14
C ASP A 197 -18.89 -3.43 -23.52
N CYS A 198 -20.09 -3.57 -22.97
CA CYS A 198 -20.77 -2.51 -22.23
C CYS A 198 -20.00 -2.11 -20.97
N PHE A 199 -19.46 -3.10 -20.26
CA PHE A 199 -18.65 -2.86 -19.08
C PHE A 199 -17.41 -2.02 -19.42
N TRP A 200 -16.62 -2.44 -20.42
CA TRP A 200 -15.43 -1.70 -20.80
C TRP A 200 -15.73 -0.31 -21.37
N GLN A 201 -16.84 -0.15 -22.10
CA GLN A 201 -17.26 1.18 -22.57
C GLN A 201 -17.59 2.12 -21.42
N GLN A 202 -18.22 1.64 -20.36
CA GLN A 202 -18.51 2.43 -19.14
C GLN A 202 -17.24 2.79 -18.38
N GLU A 203 -16.34 1.82 -18.17
CA GLU A 203 -15.13 2.02 -17.38
C GLU A 203 -14.06 2.85 -18.11
N LEU A 204 -13.85 2.61 -19.40
CA LEU A 204 -12.75 3.23 -20.17
C LEU A 204 -13.21 4.45 -20.97
N GLY A 205 -14.46 4.46 -21.38
CA GLY A 205 -14.96 5.36 -22.41
C GLY A 205 -14.56 4.94 -23.82
N GLU A 206 -15.28 5.46 -24.82
CA GLU A 206 -15.16 5.10 -26.23
C GLU A 206 -13.74 5.23 -26.78
N SER A 207 -13.10 6.37 -26.51
CA SER A 207 -11.76 6.68 -27.05
C SER A 207 -10.68 5.69 -26.58
N THR A 208 -10.65 5.39 -25.29
CA THR A 208 -9.63 4.47 -24.72
C THR A 208 -9.89 3.04 -25.20
N LEU A 209 -11.16 2.59 -25.19
CA LEU A 209 -11.54 1.26 -25.63
C LEU A 209 -11.21 1.05 -27.12
N THR A 210 -11.55 2.02 -27.96
CA THR A 210 -11.22 2.00 -29.39
C THR A 210 -9.71 1.91 -29.62
N THR A 211 -8.93 2.69 -28.88
CA THR A 211 -7.46 2.66 -28.96
C THR A 211 -6.91 1.27 -28.63
N LEU A 212 -7.37 0.64 -27.53
CA LEU A 212 -6.92 -0.68 -27.13
C LEU A 212 -7.32 -1.76 -28.16
N ARG A 213 -8.54 -1.69 -28.69
CA ARG A 213 -9.02 -2.60 -29.73
C ARG A 213 -8.23 -2.47 -31.03
N GLN A 214 -7.93 -1.26 -31.47
CA GLN A 214 -7.10 -1.02 -32.65
C GLN A 214 -5.69 -1.58 -32.47
N ARG A 215 -5.06 -1.34 -31.32
CA ARG A 215 -3.75 -1.94 -31.01
C ARG A 215 -3.80 -3.46 -31.09
N LEU A 216 -4.84 -4.07 -30.52
CA LEU A 216 -5.01 -5.52 -30.53
C LEU A 216 -5.20 -6.05 -31.96
N GLN A 217 -6.04 -5.40 -32.78
CA GLN A 217 -6.28 -5.78 -34.17
C GLN A 217 -5.01 -5.74 -35.04
N VAL A 218 -4.13 -4.76 -34.77
CA VAL A 218 -2.83 -4.68 -35.46
C VAL A 218 -1.90 -5.84 -35.08
N LEU A 219 -1.98 -6.31 -33.82
CA LEU A 219 -1.07 -7.35 -33.32
C LEU A 219 -1.56 -8.78 -33.55
N THR A 220 -2.87 -8.98 -33.76
CA THR A 220 -3.46 -10.29 -34.05
C THR A 220 -4.76 -10.17 -34.86
N PRO A 221 -4.94 -11.04 -35.93
CA PRO A 221 -6.19 -11.09 -36.66
C PRO A 221 -7.35 -11.62 -35.78
N ASP A 222 -7.07 -12.47 -34.82
CA ASP A 222 -8.06 -13.15 -33.96
C ASP A 222 -8.39 -12.33 -32.72
N SER A 223 -8.46 -11.00 -32.84
CA SER A 223 -8.65 -10.07 -31.73
C SER A 223 -9.88 -10.37 -30.84
N GLN A 224 -10.92 -11.00 -31.44
CA GLN A 224 -12.15 -11.39 -30.71
C GLN A 224 -11.92 -12.50 -29.66
N GLU A 225 -10.85 -13.29 -29.81
CA GLU A 225 -10.51 -14.36 -28.86
C GLU A 225 -9.93 -13.82 -27.54
N TYR A 226 -9.66 -12.52 -27.46
CA TYR A 226 -9.00 -11.92 -26.31
C TYR A 226 -9.94 -11.03 -25.50
N GLY A 227 -9.75 -11.07 -24.19
CA GLY A 227 -10.34 -10.11 -23.25
C GLY A 227 -9.27 -9.19 -22.66
N LEU A 228 -9.67 -8.01 -22.22
CA LEU A 228 -8.77 -7.00 -21.67
C LEU A 228 -8.51 -7.25 -20.18
N LEU A 229 -7.28 -6.99 -19.73
CA LEU A 229 -6.90 -6.99 -18.32
C LEU A 229 -5.93 -5.83 -18.04
N PRO A 230 -6.26 -4.88 -17.16
CA PRO A 230 -5.31 -3.89 -16.68
C PRO A 230 -4.31 -4.51 -15.69
N ILE A 231 -3.09 -4.03 -15.73
CA ILE A 231 -2.01 -4.40 -14.81
C ILE A 231 -1.29 -3.14 -14.34
N HIS A 232 -0.84 -3.13 -13.09
CA HIS A 232 0.01 -2.05 -12.58
C HIS A 232 1.34 -2.02 -13.36
N PRO A 233 1.84 -0.85 -13.83
CA PRO A 233 3.07 -0.80 -14.63
C PRO A 233 4.28 -1.42 -13.91
N TRP A 234 4.42 -1.20 -12.62
CA TRP A 234 5.44 -1.86 -11.81
C TRP A 234 5.31 -3.41 -11.85
N GLN A 235 4.07 -3.92 -11.70
CA GLN A 235 3.79 -5.35 -11.73
C GLN A 235 4.10 -5.95 -13.11
N ARG A 236 3.78 -5.22 -14.19
CA ARG A 236 4.13 -5.63 -15.56
C ARG A 236 5.64 -5.85 -15.71
N ASN A 237 6.43 -4.92 -15.20
CA ASN A 237 7.89 -5.01 -15.21
C ASN A 237 8.40 -6.16 -14.33
N LYS A 238 7.82 -6.31 -13.13
CA LYS A 238 8.15 -7.39 -12.19
C LYS A 238 7.90 -8.77 -12.75
N LEU A 239 6.84 -8.94 -13.56
CA LEU A 239 6.45 -10.19 -14.19
C LEU A 239 7.06 -10.39 -15.58
N SER A 240 7.96 -9.54 -16.05
CA SER A 240 8.48 -9.57 -17.43
C SER A 240 8.98 -10.95 -17.87
N THR A 241 9.76 -11.63 -17.04
CA THR A 241 10.26 -12.99 -17.32
C THR A 241 9.13 -14.03 -17.33
N ALA A 242 8.21 -13.96 -16.37
CA ALA A 242 7.11 -14.91 -16.28
C ALA A 242 6.08 -14.75 -17.42
N LEU A 243 5.93 -13.54 -17.94
CA LEU A 243 5.05 -13.21 -19.06
C LEU A 243 5.69 -13.53 -20.44
N SER A 244 6.99 -13.73 -20.52
CA SER A 244 7.67 -13.92 -21.82
C SER A 244 7.14 -15.13 -22.60
N GLN A 245 6.96 -16.28 -21.95
CA GLN A 245 6.46 -17.48 -22.61
C GLN A 245 5.03 -17.32 -23.12
N PRO A 246 4.03 -16.91 -22.31
CA PRO A 246 2.67 -16.73 -22.80
C PRO A 246 2.54 -15.61 -23.85
N ILE A 247 3.42 -14.59 -23.82
CA ILE A 247 3.46 -13.56 -24.88
C ILE A 247 4.00 -14.16 -26.19
N ASN A 248 5.10 -14.92 -26.13
CA ASN A 248 5.65 -15.58 -27.33
C ASN A 248 4.65 -16.58 -27.96
N ASN A 249 3.88 -17.25 -27.13
CA ASN A 249 2.82 -18.17 -27.57
C ASN A 249 1.55 -17.45 -28.06
N LYS A 250 1.50 -16.12 -28.01
CA LYS A 250 0.30 -15.32 -28.29
C LYS A 250 -0.92 -15.71 -27.46
N GLU A 251 -0.69 -16.17 -26.23
CA GLU A 251 -1.74 -16.38 -25.24
C GLU A 251 -2.04 -15.07 -24.49
N ILE A 252 -1.04 -14.18 -24.44
CA ILE A 252 -1.12 -12.81 -23.96
C ILE A 252 -0.55 -11.89 -25.04
N ILE A 253 -1.23 -10.78 -25.28
CA ILE A 253 -0.74 -9.67 -26.13
C ILE A 253 -0.51 -8.46 -25.21
N ASP A 254 0.67 -7.88 -25.30
CA ASP A 254 1.01 -6.66 -24.56
C ASP A 254 0.54 -5.43 -25.34
N LEU A 255 -0.40 -4.67 -24.79
CA LEU A 255 -0.99 -3.49 -25.43
C LEU A 255 -0.34 -2.18 -25.00
N GLY A 256 0.55 -2.22 -23.99
CA GLY A 256 1.19 -1.02 -23.45
C GLY A 256 0.29 -0.17 -22.57
N GLU A 257 0.77 1.01 -22.21
CA GLU A 257 0.04 1.96 -21.39
C GLU A 257 -1.04 2.70 -22.19
N CYS A 258 -2.23 2.86 -21.59
CA CYS A 258 -3.35 3.56 -22.21
C CYS A 258 -4.37 4.04 -21.18
N GLY A 259 -5.14 5.07 -21.54
CA GLY A 259 -6.30 5.55 -20.80
C GLY A 259 -5.96 6.61 -19.76
N ASP A 260 -6.82 6.68 -18.74
CA ASP A 260 -6.78 7.65 -17.65
C ASP A 260 -5.51 7.53 -16.81
N SER A 261 -5.16 8.60 -16.10
CA SER A 261 -4.10 8.64 -15.09
C SER A 261 -4.64 8.19 -13.74
N TYR A 262 -3.83 7.45 -13.01
CA TYR A 262 -4.13 6.90 -11.69
C TYR A 262 -3.07 7.30 -10.67
N GLN A 263 -3.46 7.31 -9.40
CA GLN A 263 -2.59 7.53 -8.25
C GLN A 263 -2.82 6.43 -7.21
N ALA A 264 -1.76 6.00 -6.55
CA ALA A 264 -1.88 5.00 -5.48
C ALA A 264 -2.58 5.56 -4.25
N THR A 265 -3.45 4.76 -3.64
CA THR A 265 -3.96 5.00 -2.27
C THR A 265 -2.96 4.51 -1.23
N ILE A 266 -3.22 4.77 0.04
CA ILE A 266 -2.42 4.24 1.17
C ILE A 266 -2.28 2.71 1.13
N SER A 267 -3.19 2.01 0.47
CA SER A 267 -3.11 0.57 0.22
C SER A 267 -2.03 0.19 -0.82
N VAL A 268 -1.46 1.14 -1.54
CA VAL A 268 -0.49 1.02 -2.64
C VAL A 268 -1.07 0.34 -3.89
N ARG A 269 -1.77 -0.78 -3.75
CA ARG A 269 -2.34 -1.58 -4.86
C ARG A 269 -3.78 -1.21 -5.24
N THR A 270 -4.43 -0.33 -4.49
CA THR A 270 -5.71 0.26 -4.87
C THR A 270 -5.45 1.65 -5.42
N LEU A 271 -5.93 1.91 -6.60
CA LEU A 271 -5.60 3.11 -7.38
C LEU A 271 -6.85 3.97 -7.55
N LEU A 272 -6.65 5.28 -7.39
CA LEU A 272 -7.66 6.31 -7.67
C LEU A 272 -7.52 6.73 -9.13
N ASN A 273 -8.63 6.87 -9.84
CA ASN A 273 -8.64 7.53 -11.14
C ASN A 273 -8.56 9.05 -10.94
N ILE A 274 -7.47 9.67 -11.39
CA ILE A 274 -7.23 11.11 -11.23
C ILE A 274 -7.84 11.90 -12.38
N THR A 275 -7.84 11.34 -13.59
CA THR A 275 -8.46 11.97 -14.76
C THR A 275 -9.98 12.04 -14.61
N SER A 276 -10.58 11.00 -14.06
CA SER A 276 -12.03 10.86 -13.89
C SER A 276 -12.37 10.35 -12.47
N PRO A 277 -12.33 11.22 -11.44
CA PRO A 277 -12.44 10.81 -10.03
C PRO A 277 -13.75 10.12 -9.63
N GLN A 278 -14.80 10.24 -10.46
CA GLN A 278 -16.06 9.55 -10.28
C GLN A 278 -16.08 8.09 -10.76
N LYS A 279 -15.07 7.69 -11.55
CA LYS A 279 -14.90 6.29 -11.98
C LYS A 279 -14.41 5.41 -10.84
N ALA A 280 -14.43 4.11 -11.06
CA ALA A 280 -14.02 3.12 -10.09
C ALA A 280 -12.59 3.31 -9.56
N HIS A 281 -12.40 2.96 -8.30
CA HIS A 281 -11.08 2.57 -7.81
C HIS A 281 -10.72 1.20 -8.38
N VAL A 282 -9.49 1.05 -8.83
CA VAL A 282 -8.98 -0.18 -9.42
C VAL A 282 -8.00 -0.83 -8.46
N LYS A 283 -8.30 -2.05 -7.99
CA LYS A 283 -7.44 -2.82 -7.09
C LYS A 283 -6.71 -3.89 -7.87
N LEU A 284 -5.39 -3.76 -7.95
CA LEU A 284 -4.51 -4.63 -8.72
C LEU A 284 -3.55 -5.40 -7.80
N PRO A 285 -3.24 -6.67 -8.11
CA PRO A 285 -2.20 -7.39 -7.37
C PRO A 285 -0.82 -6.79 -7.63
N MET A 286 0.03 -6.87 -6.62
CA MET A 286 1.43 -6.50 -6.70
C MET A 286 2.29 -7.56 -5.99
N ASN A 287 3.30 -8.08 -6.66
CA ASN A 287 4.23 -9.08 -6.10
C ASN A 287 5.27 -8.40 -5.21
N MET A 288 4.77 -7.66 -4.23
CA MET A 288 5.58 -7.04 -3.18
C MET A 288 5.08 -7.45 -1.80
N VAL A 289 5.96 -7.48 -0.82
CA VAL A 289 5.59 -7.66 0.58
C VAL A 289 5.50 -6.29 1.25
N ASN A 290 4.39 -6.04 1.91
CA ASN A 290 4.18 -4.85 2.73
C ASN A 290 3.51 -5.26 4.03
N THR A 291 4.03 -4.81 5.17
CA THR A 291 3.55 -5.20 6.50
C THR A 291 3.39 -6.72 6.65
N SER A 292 4.44 -7.46 6.28
CA SER A 292 4.54 -8.93 6.38
C SER A 292 3.58 -9.73 5.49
N SER A 293 2.86 -9.07 4.56
CA SER A 293 1.92 -9.74 3.65
C SER A 293 2.25 -9.48 2.19
N LEU A 294 2.27 -10.55 1.40
CA LEU A 294 2.34 -10.46 -0.06
C LEU A 294 1.05 -9.82 -0.60
N ARG A 295 1.18 -8.85 -1.49
CA ARG A 295 0.04 -8.03 -1.97
C ARG A 295 -0.58 -8.58 -3.27
N THR A 296 -0.57 -9.88 -3.45
CA THR A 296 -1.38 -10.56 -4.47
C THR A 296 -2.86 -10.63 -4.09
N ILE A 297 -3.71 -11.09 -5.00
CA ILE A 297 -5.15 -11.27 -4.75
C ILE A 297 -5.50 -12.71 -5.08
N GLU A 298 -6.04 -13.42 -4.09
CA GLU A 298 -6.49 -14.79 -4.30
C GLU A 298 -7.59 -14.87 -5.38
N PRO A 299 -7.48 -15.80 -6.34
CA PRO A 299 -8.39 -15.86 -7.49
C PRO A 299 -9.87 -15.95 -7.11
N HIS A 300 -10.21 -16.75 -6.09
CA HIS A 300 -11.60 -16.87 -5.65
C HIS A 300 -12.13 -15.54 -5.10
N SER A 301 -11.29 -14.75 -4.43
CA SER A 301 -11.70 -13.44 -3.91
C SER A 301 -12.11 -12.48 -5.02
N VAL A 302 -11.46 -12.55 -6.18
CA VAL A 302 -11.77 -11.69 -7.33
C VAL A 302 -13.18 -11.95 -7.87
N THR A 303 -13.57 -13.21 -8.00
CA THR A 303 -14.87 -13.60 -8.55
C THR A 303 -16.00 -13.58 -7.53
N THR A 304 -15.68 -13.69 -6.23
CA THR A 304 -16.70 -13.66 -5.16
C THR A 304 -16.94 -12.24 -4.58
N ALA A 305 -15.99 -11.32 -4.75
CA ALA A 305 -16.14 -9.96 -4.24
C ALA A 305 -17.43 -9.27 -4.69
N PRO A 306 -17.83 -9.31 -5.98
CA PRO A 306 -19.11 -8.75 -6.42
C PRO A 306 -20.32 -9.42 -5.76
N VAL A 307 -20.29 -10.72 -5.57
CA VAL A 307 -21.38 -11.49 -4.94
C VAL A 307 -21.56 -11.08 -3.49
N ILE A 308 -20.47 -11.01 -2.74
CA ILE A 308 -20.46 -10.59 -1.33
C ILE A 308 -20.93 -9.15 -1.19
N SER A 309 -20.45 -8.25 -2.05
CA SER A 309 -20.85 -6.84 -2.05
C SER A 309 -22.35 -6.67 -2.31
N ASN A 310 -22.89 -7.37 -3.28
CA ASN A 310 -24.32 -7.36 -3.59
C ASN A 310 -25.17 -7.94 -2.44
N TRP A 311 -24.71 -9.03 -1.83
CA TRP A 311 -25.40 -9.62 -0.66
C TRP A 311 -25.43 -8.64 0.51
N LEU A 312 -24.30 -8.01 0.85
CA LEU A 312 -24.23 -7.02 1.93
C LEU A 312 -25.10 -5.80 1.64
N ASP A 313 -25.11 -5.29 0.40
CA ASP A 313 -25.96 -4.16 0.02
C ASP A 313 -27.45 -4.50 0.16
N THR A 314 -27.84 -5.70 -0.28
CA THR A 314 -29.20 -6.22 -0.12
C THR A 314 -29.58 -6.31 1.35
N LEU A 315 -28.69 -6.85 2.19
CA LEU A 315 -28.92 -6.94 3.64
C LEU A 315 -29.15 -5.55 4.25
N ILE A 316 -28.31 -4.57 3.95
CA ILE A 316 -28.45 -3.20 4.46
C ILE A 316 -29.73 -2.55 3.99
N LYS A 317 -30.13 -2.77 2.73
CA LYS A 317 -31.36 -2.21 2.17
C LYS A 317 -32.65 -2.86 2.69
N GLN A 318 -32.62 -4.11 3.12
CA GLN A 318 -33.80 -4.86 3.54
C GLN A 318 -33.95 -4.92 5.06
N ASP A 319 -32.90 -4.84 5.82
CA ASP A 319 -32.94 -4.93 7.28
C ASP A 319 -33.41 -3.61 7.90
N SER A 320 -34.49 -3.69 8.69
CA SER A 320 -35.11 -2.52 9.32
C SER A 320 -34.21 -1.82 10.33
N TRP A 321 -33.24 -2.52 10.92
CA TRP A 321 -32.27 -1.94 11.85
C TRP A 321 -31.30 -1.01 11.14
N TYR A 322 -30.78 -1.43 9.97
CA TYR A 322 -29.91 -0.59 9.14
C TYR A 322 -30.67 0.57 8.50
N GLN A 323 -31.90 0.32 7.98
CA GLN A 323 -32.75 1.36 7.39
C GLN A 323 -33.04 2.50 8.34
N LYS A 324 -33.36 2.18 9.61
CA LYS A 324 -33.69 3.19 10.64
C LYS A 324 -32.46 4.07 10.99
N ARG A 325 -31.24 3.59 10.78
CA ARG A 325 -30.03 4.32 11.16
C ARG A 325 -29.40 5.11 10.02
N GLN A 326 -29.67 4.76 8.79
CA GLN A 326 -29.16 5.43 7.56
C GLN A 326 -27.64 5.69 7.52
N ASN A 327 -26.87 5.07 8.43
CA ASN A 327 -25.46 5.36 8.66
C ASN A 327 -24.54 4.31 8.05
N PHE A 328 -25.09 3.31 7.37
CA PHE A 328 -24.36 2.22 6.80
C PHE A 328 -24.51 2.19 5.29
N ALA A 329 -23.41 2.09 4.63
CA ALA A 329 -23.38 1.91 3.21
C ALA A 329 -22.10 1.19 2.81
N ILE A 330 -22.10 0.54 1.66
CA ILE A 330 -21.00 -0.27 1.16
C ILE A 330 -20.40 0.40 -0.06
N GLN A 331 -19.07 0.45 -0.11
CA GLN A 331 -18.38 0.66 -1.37
C GLN A 331 -18.28 -0.68 -2.09
N HIS A 332 -19.15 -0.89 -3.08
CA HIS A 332 -19.24 -2.13 -3.82
C HIS A 332 -17.93 -2.45 -4.55
N GLU A 333 -17.43 -3.66 -4.37
CA GLU A 333 -16.54 -4.32 -5.30
C GLU A 333 -17.46 -5.00 -6.34
N TYR A 334 -17.77 -4.29 -7.45
CA TYR A 334 -18.87 -4.66 -8.35
C TYR A 334 -18.43 -5.45 -9.59
N ALA A 335 -17.13 -5.54 -9.86
CA ALA A 335 -16.59 -6.31 -10.95
C ALA A 335 -15.22 -6.91 -10.60
N GLY A 336 -14.95 -8.09 -11.11
CA GLY A 336 -13.66 -8.74 -10.94
C GLY A 336 -13.28 -9.58 -12.17
N ILE A 337 -12.02 -9.52 -12.57
CA ILE A 337 -11.45 -10.32 -13.66
C ILE A 337 -10.14 -10.95 -13.17
N VAL A 338 -9.96 -12.23 -13.44
CA VAL A 338 -8.76 -12.98 -13.02
C VAL A 338 -8.30 -13.96 -14.09
N VAL A 339 -6.99 -14.13 -14.20
CA VAL A 339 -6.37 -15.13 -15.05
C VAL A 339 -6.37 -16.48 -14.34
N ARG A 340 -6.85 -17.52 -15.02
CA ARG A 340 -6.76 -18.91 -14.55
C ARG A 340 -6.93 -19.89 -15.72
N HIS A 341 -6.38 -21.10 -15.60
CA HIS A 341 -6.65 -22.17 -16.56
C HIS A 341 -8.02 -22.78 -16.29
N PRO A 342 -8.88 -22.94 -17.31
CA PRO A 342 -10.23 -23.47 -17.12
C PRO A 342 -10.25 -24.96 -16.74
N ASN A 343 -9.21 -25.70 -17.11
CA ASN A 343 -9.10 -27.12 -16.81
C ASN A 343 -8.32 -27.34 -15.49
N VAL A 344 -9.00 -27.82 -14.47
CA VAL A 344 -8.41 -28.13 -13.16
C VAL A 344 -7.28 -29.16 -13.26
N ALA A 345 -7.37 -30.10 -14.24
CA ALA A 345 -6.33 -31.13 -14.46
C ALA A 345 -5.00 -30.55 -14.99
N ALA A 346 -4.99 -29.33 -15.51
CA ALA A 346 -3.75 -28.67 -15.95
C ALA A 346 -2.79 -28.33 -14.80
N GLY A 347 -3.26 -28.46 -13.55
CA GLY A 347 -2.44 -28.29 -12.34
C GLY A 347 -1.91 -26.87 -12.14
N SER A 348 -1.17 -26.69 -11.03
CA SER A 348 -0.53 -25.42 -10.68
C SER A 348 0.64 -25.05 -11.60
N GLU A 349 1.13 -25.99 -12.42
CA GLU A 349 2.28 -25.78 -13.29
C GLU A 349 1.96 -24.93 -14.53
N HIS A 350 0.71 -24.89 -14.97
CA HIS A 350 0.32 -24.03 -16.08
C HIS A 350 0.50 -22.56 -15.73
N TRP A 351 1.06 -21.75 -16.66
CA TRP A 351 1.36 -20.34 -16.42
C TRP A 351 0.14 -19.55 -15.91
N ALA A 352 -1.05 -19.81 -16.45
CA ALA A 352 -2.27 -19.12 -16.04
C ALA A 352 -2.64 -19.37 -14.58
N ASN A 353 -2.39 -20.58 -14.06
CA ASN A 353 -2.60 -20.90 -12.65
C ASN A 353 -1.50 -20.31 -11.76
N LYS A 354 -0.22 -20.39 -12.19
CA LYS A 354 0.91 -19.79 -11.48
C LYS A 354 0.75 -18.28 -11.30
N LEU A 355 0.29 -17.59 -12.34
CA LEU A 355 0.15 -16.14 -12.33
C LEU A 355 -1.25 -15.66 -11.88
N SER A 356 -2.19 -16.56 -11.62
CA SER A 356 -3.55 -16.21 -11.21
C SER A 356 -3.60 -15.23 -10.02
N PRO A 357 -2.84 -15.42 -8.91
CA PRO A 357 -2.82 -14.44 -7.82
C PRO A 357 -2.20 -13.09 -8.17
N SER A 358 -1.45 -13.03 -9.28
CA SER A 358 -0.66 -11.88 -9.72
C SER A 358 -1.23 -11.14 -10.93
N LEU A 359 -2.25 -11.71 -11.59
CA LEU A 359 -2.91 -11.18 -12.79
C LEU A 359 -4.43 -11.17 -12.61
N SER A 360 -4.91 -10.13 -11.96
CA SER A 360 -6.33 -9.88 -11.71
C SER A 360 -6.62 -8.41 -11.53
N VAL A 361 -7.90 -8.07 -11.49
CA VAL A 361 -8.39 -6.73 -11.15
C VAL A 361 -9.72 -6.83 -10.42
N ILE A 362 -9.92 -5.95 -9.45
CA ILE A 362 -11.23 -5.70 -8.82
C ILE A 362 -11.54 -4.21 -8.98
N PHE A 363 -12.75 -3.92 -9.46
CA PHE A 363 -13.31 -2.58 -9.56
C PHE A 363 -14.21 -2.30 -8.37
N ARG A 364 -13.97 -1.18 -7.69
CA ARG A 364 -14.72 -0.75 -6.51
C ARG A 364 -15.27 0.65 -6.71
N ASN A 365 -16.52 0.87 -6.31
CA ASN A 365 -17.10 2.20 -6.33
C ASN A 365 -16.24 3.20 -5.56
N SER A 366 -15.93 4.32 -6.23
CA SER A 366 -15.22 5.46 -5.63
C SER A 366 -16.18 6.49 -5.03
N GLN A 367 -17.46 6.46 -5.46
CA GLN A 367 -18.43 7.47 -5.09
C GLN A 367 -18.68 7.44 -3.58
N PRO A 368 -18.53 8.60 -2.93
CA PRO A 368 -19.00 8.75 -1.58
C PRO A 368 -20.53 8.58 -1.58
N LEU A 369 -21.03 7.85 -0.60
CA LEU A 369 -22.45 7.69 -0.42
C LEU A 369 -23.07 9.05 -0.10
N GLN A 370 -24.13 9.41 -0.83
CA GLN A 370 -24.86 10.64 -0.60
C GLN A 370 -25.34 10.70 0.86
N GLY A 371 -24.98 11.74 1.58
CA GLY A 371 -25.37 11.95 2.98
C GLY A 371 -24.48 11.31 4.04
N ALA A 372 -23.46 10.51 3.67
CA ALA A 372 -22.47 10.03 4.62
C ALA A 372 -21.52 11.16 5.03
N ILE A 373 -21.27 11.29 6.32
CA ILE A 373 -20.12 12.10 6.79
C ILE A 373 -18.87 11.42 6.26
N GLN A 374 -18.32 12.01 5.23
CA GLN A 374 -17.11 11.52 4.61
C GLN A 374 -15.93 11.88 5.51
N THR A 375 -15.65 10.99 6.45
CA THR A 375 -14.31 10.97 7.01
C THR A 375 -13.52 9.98 6.15
N PRO A 376 -12.67 10.46 5.22
CA PRO A 376 -11.86 9.55 4.44
C PRO A 376 -11.11 8.61 5.36
N PHE A 377 -11.03 7.33 4.99
CA PHE A 377 -10.28 6.35 5.79
C PHE A 377 -8.88 6.85 6.19
N PRO A 378 -8.13 7.57 5.33
CA PRO A 378 -6.87 8.20 5.71
C PRO A 378 -6.99 9.17 6.89
N LEU A 379 -8.03 9.99 6.93
CA LEU A 379 -8.24 10.92 8.05
C LEU A 379 -8.59 10.18 9.35
N LEU A 380 -9.44 9.15 9.27
CA LEU A 380 -9.73 8.28 10.41
C LEU A 380 -8.46 7.58 10.90
N HIS A 381 -7.66 7.04 10.00
CA HIS A 381 -6.37 6.42 10.31
C HIS A 381 -5.41 7.41 10.96
N TYR A 382 -5.28 8.62 10.40
CA TYR A 382 -4.50 9.70 10.99
C TYR A 382 -4.96 10.06 12.42
N HIS A 383 -6.26 10.21 12.64
CA HIS A 383 -6.79 10.48 13.97
C HIS A 383 -6.54 9.34 14.95
N LEU A 384 -6.63 8.09 14.53
CA LEU A 384 -6.31 6.93 15.35
C LEU A 384 -4.82 6.85 15.68
N LEU A 385 -3.94 7.23 14.74
CA LEU A 385 -2.50 7.20 14.92
C LEU A 385 -1.98 8.32 15.81
N ASN A 386 -2.45 9.55 15.59
CA ASN A 386 -1.90 10.74 16.21
C ASN A 386 -2.71 11.21 17.40
N LYS A 387 -3.57 10.38 17.97
CA LYS A 387 -4.37 10.81 19.10
C LYS A 387 -3.58 11.16 20.33
N THR A 388 -3.37 12.43 20.44
CA THR A 388 -3.47 13.14 21.70
C THR A 388 -4.94 13.51 21.88
N ALA A 389 -5.62 12.86 22.81
CA ALA A 389 -6.79 13.33 23.52
C ALA A 389 -7.86 14.10 22.71
N CYS A 390 -8.52 13.47 21.73
CA CYS A 390 -9.87 13.86 21.42
C CYS A 390 -10.74 12.60 21.51
N PRO A 391 -11.72 12.50 22.40
CA PRO A 391 -12.64 11.38 22.40
C PRO A 391 -13.34 11.39 21.05
N LEU A 392 -13.28 10.26 20.33
CA LEU A 392 -14.29 9.97 19.32
C LEU A 392 -15.61 9.94 20.09
N SER A 393 -16.36 11.03 20.07
CA SER A 393 -17.77 10.96 20.37
C SER A 393 -18.38 10.19 19.21
N ILE A 394 -18.44 8.88 19.34
CA ILE A 394 -19.35 8.05 18.56
C ILE A 394 -20.73 8.41 19.12
N HIS A 395 -21.31 9.48 18.61
CA HIS A 395 -22.74 9.68 18.75
C HIS A 395 -23.37 8.71 17.76
N GLY A 396 -23.86 7.62 18.32
CA GLY A 396 -24.65 6.60 17.65
C GLY A 396 -25.97 7.11 17.09
#